data_a97e4f22377ff3cd2581a9fa17397112
#
_entry.id   a97e4f22377ff3cd2581a9fa17397112
#
_cell.length_a   1.000
_cell.length_b   1.000
_cell.length_c   1.000
_cell.angle_alpha   90.00
_cell.angle_beta   90.00
_cell.angle_gamma   90.00
#
_symmetry.space_group_name_H-M   'P 1'
#
loop_
_entity.id
_entity.type
_entity.pdbx_description
1 polymer ?
#
loop_
_entity_poly.entity_id
_entity_poly.type
_entity_poly.pdbx_seq_one_letter_code
_entity_poly.pdbx_strand_id
1 'polypeptide(L)'
;MAHRIIFPALAVSAIALAAWAQDNPRPDGLAALGPPPIPADNPMSPEKIELGKMLYFDPILSGNNGMPCSACHRPEAGWAIQDKISFGYPGTTHWRNSQTIINSAYYGKLFWAGSSKSLEGQARSAARGGVAGNGEDDMMESRLAFVPEYRERFRDVFGDDWPSVRHAYMAIAAFERTLVQTDTPFDEYMRGDDDALSDQQKQGLELFAGKANCTSCHTGPLLTNEAYYNLGVPRYDGWEEDELAQITFRFELLAKGVTEEKYRKYKDDPGLYFRTKQEADLGKFRVPSLRYTKYTFPYMHNGMLETLRDVVVFYN
;
A
#
# COMPACT_ATOMS: atom_id res chain seq x y z
N MET A 1 -87.70 7.87 0.96
CA MET A 1 -86.89 8.36 2.12
C MET A 1 -85.71 7.42 2.25
N ALA A 2 -84.58 7.87 1.73
CA ALA A 2 -83.37 7.03 1.73
C ALA A 2 -82.45 7.57 2.83
N HIS A 3 -82.17 6.75 3.81
CA HIS A 3 -81.25 7.05 4.90
C HIS A 3 -79.79 6.75 4.43
N ARG A 4 -78.98 7.80 4.30
CA ARG A 4 -77.54 7.69 4.12
C ARG A 4 -76.91 7.42 5.47
N ILE A 5 -76.27 6.24 5.59
CA ILE A 5 -75.44 5.91 6.71
C ILE A 5 -74.05 6.48 6.41
N ILE A 6 -73.62 7.48 7.20
CA ILE A 6 -72.29 8.06 7.16
C ILE A 6 -71.41 7.21 8.09
N PHE A 7 -70.42 6.51 7.52
CA PHE A 7 -69.34 5.90 8.28
C PHE A 7 -68.30 6.95 8.64
N PRO A 8 -67.86 7.06 9.89
CA PRO A 8 -66.73 7.94 10.21
C PRO A 8 -65.47 7.32 9.69
N ALA A 9 -64.69 8.13 8.93
CA ALA A 9 -63.35 7.82 8.51
C ALA A 9 -62.47 7.68 9.75
N LEU A 10 -62.02 6.46 10.03
CA LEU A 10 -60.94 6.19 10.97
C LEU A 10 -59.67 6.84 10.43
N ALA A 11 -59.29 7.97 11.03
CA ALA A 11 -57.96 8.57 10.85
C ALA A 11 -56.92 7.57 11.40
N VAL A 12 -56.33 6.80 10.53
CA VAL A 12 -55.09 6.07 10.84
C VAL A 12 -54.05 7.13 11.05
N SER A 13 -53.79 7.47 12.31
CA SER A 13 -52.61 8.23 12.71
C SER A 13 -51.42 7.43 12.26
N ALA A 14 -50.73 7.85 11.21
CA ALA A 14 -49.39 7.49 10.89
C ALA A 14 -48.54 8.01 12.06
N ILE A 15 -48.45 7.19 13.13
CA ILE A 15 -47.35 7.31 14.09
C ILE A 15 -46.14 7.00 13.24
N ALA A 16 -45.46 8.07 12.85
CA ALA A 16 -44.13 8.01 12.33
C ALA A 16 -43.36 7.13 13.29
N LEU A 17 -42.98 5.97 12.81
CA LEU A 17 -41.79 5.27 13.27
C LEU A 17 -40.61 6.21 12.98
N ALA A 18 -40.48 7.26 13.80
CA ALA A 18 -39.18 7.85 14.08
C ALA A 18 -38.43 6.74 14.76
N ALA A 19 -37.96 5.82 13.91
CA ALA A 19 -37.02 4.82 14.30
C ALA A 19 -35.90 5.54 15.02
N TRP A 20 -35.59 5.02 16.10
CA TRP A 20 -34.43 5.15 16.89
C TRP A 20 -33.20 4.87 16.02
N ALA A 21 -32.84 5.82 15.14
CA ALA A 21 -31.47 6.03 14.79
C ALA A 21 -30.82 6.44 16.09
N GLN A 22 -30.38 5.49 16.86
CA GLN A 22 -29.33 5.76 17.84
C GLN A 22 -28.23 6.35 16.97
N ASP A 23 -28.04 7.67 17.10
CA ASP A 23 -26.88 8.36 16.62
C ASP A 23 -25.69 7.68 17.30
N ASN A 24 -25.18 6.64 16.68
CA ASN A 24 -23.85 6.11 16.97
C ASN A 24 -22.93 6.98 16.11
N PRO A 25 -22.40 8.08 16.64
CA PRO A 25 -21.60 8.99 15.85
C PRO A 25 -20.38 8.21 15.36
N ARG A 26 -20.18 8.23 14.04
CA ARG A 26 -18.95 7.66 13.46
C ARG A 26 -17.77 8.38 14.10
N PRO A 27 -16.69 7.67 14.45
CA PRO A 27 -15.52 8.31 15.04
C PRO A 27 -14.98 9.42 14.14
N ASP A 28 -14.76 10.59 14.73
CA ASP A 28 -14.18 11.72 14.03
C ASP A 28 -12.83 11.35 13.39
N GLY A 29 -12.58 11.92 12.23
CA GLY A 29 -11.33 11.73 11.52
C GLY A 29 -11.21 10.39 10.75
N LEU A 30 -12.21 9.50 10.80
CA LEU A 30 -12.28 8.29 9.98
C LEU A 30 -13.31 8.45 8.86
N ALA A 31 -13.10 7.78 7.73
CA ALA A 31 -14.01 7.83 6.60
C ALA A 31 -13.91 6.58 5.71
N ALA A 32 -14.95 6.33 4.91
CA ALA A 32 -14.90 5.35 3.84
C ALA A 32 -13.99 5.81 2.70
N LEU A 33 -13.36 4.85 2.00
CA LEU A 33 -12.66 5.16 0.75
C LEU A 33 -13.66 5.49 -0.36
N GLY A 34 -13.30 6.48 -1.18
CA GLY A 34 -13.95 6.75 -2.46
C GLY A 34 -13.22 6.10 -3.63
N PRO A 35 -13.56 6.44 -4.87
CA PRO A 35 -12.81 5.98 -6.06
C PRO A 35 -11.33 6.38 -6.00
N PRO A 36 -10.43 5.56 -6.56
CA PRO A 36 -9.01 5.90 -6.59
C PRO A 36 -8.74 7.12 -7.47
N PRO A 37 -7.75 7.96 -7.11
CA PRO A 37 -7.36 9.09 -7.93
C PRO A 37 -6.71 8.61 -9.24
N ILE A 38 -7.14 9.20 -10.36
CA ILE A 38 -6.59 8.93 -11.68
C ILE A 38 -5.86 10.20 -12.15
N PRO A 39 -4.52 10.16 -12.33
CA PRO A 39 -3.76 11.28 -12.84
C PRO A 39 -4.17 11.64 -14.28
N ALA A 40 -4.25 12.94 -14.57
CA ALA A 40 -4.64 13.41 -15.91
C ALA A 40 -3.64 13.01 -17.00
N ASP A 41 -2.36 12.87 -16.64
CA ASP A 41 -1.27 12.46 -17.55
C ASP A 41 -1.13 10.93 -17.69
N ASN A 42 -1.92 10.16 -16.93
CA ASN A 42 -1.99 8.70 -17.08
C ASN A 42 -3.45 8.20 -16.96
N PRO A 43 -4.33 8.54 -17.93
CA PRO A 43 -5.72 8.06 -17.93
C PRO A 43 -5.76 6.54 -18.08
N MET A 44 -6.79 5.94 -17.49
CA MET A 44 -7.02 4.50 -17.51
C MET A 44 -7.65 4.06 -18.84
N SER A 45 -7.24 2.90 -19.35
CA SER A 45 -7.98 2.15 -20.37
C SER A 45 -7.83 0.65 -20.12
N PRO A 46 -8.77 -0.18 -20.57
CA PRO A 46 -8.69 -1.64 -20.43
C PRO A 46 -7.39 -2.21 -20.99
N GLU A 47 -6.97 -1.76 -22.17
CA GLU A 47 -5.78 -2.24 -22.88
C GLU A 47 -4.50 -1.87 -22.10
N LYS A 48 -4.44 -0.67 -21.53
CA LYS A 48 -3.33 -0.22 -20.67
C LYS A 48 -3.25 -1.03 -19.38
N ILE A 49 -4.38 -1.34 -18.77
CA ILE A 49 -4.46 -2.16 -17.56
C ILE A 49 -3.93 -3.57 -17.83
N GLU A 50 -4.36 -4.18 -18.94
CA GLU A 50 -3.88 -5.52 -19.32
C GLU A 50 -2.38 -5.54 -19.65
N LEU A 51 -1.88 -4.53 -20.36
CA LEU A 51 -0.44 -4.39 -20.59
C LEU A 51 0.31 -4.24 -19.25
N GLY A 52 -0.21 -3.43 -18.34
CA GLY A 52 0.37 -3.25 -17.00
C GLY A 52 0.38 -4.52 -16.18
N LYS A 53 -0.69 -5.30 -16.25
CA LYS A 53 -0.79 -6.60 -15.61
C LYS A 53 0.24 -7.58 -16.17
N MET A 54 0.39 -7.68 -17.49
CA MET A 54 1.43 -8.50 -18.11
C MET A 54 2.81 -8.12 -17.60
N LEU A 55 3.16 -6.83 -17.65
CA LEU A 55 4.45 -6.31 -17.19
C LEU A 55 4.69 -6.54 -15.69
N TYR A 56 3.65 -6.53 -14.88
CA TYR A 56 3.74 -6.77 -13.45
C TYR A 56 4.18 -8.20 -13.11
N PHE A 57 3.68 -9.19 -13.87
CA PHE A 57 3.99 -10.60 -13.67
C PHE A 57 5.19 -11.09 -14.49
N ASP A 58 5.66 -10.31 -15.46
CA ASP A 58 6.80 -10.63 -16.30
C ASP A 58 8.11 -10.09 -15.71
N PRO A 59 9.16 -10.90 -15.56
CA PRO A 59 10.45 -10.45 -15.08
C PRO A 59 11.24 -9.56 -16.08
N ILE A 60 10.72 -9.29 -17.27
CA ILE A 60 11.40 -8.64 -18.41
C ILE A 60 12.03 -7.29 -18.06
N LEU A 61 11.49 -6.58 -17.06
CA LEU A 61 11.98 -5.29 -16.59
C LEU A 61 13.12 -5.41 -15.55
N SER A 62 13.49 -6.62 -15.12
CA SER A 62 14.61 -6.78 -14.18
C SER A 62 15.94 -7.00 -14.90
N GLY A 63 17.06 -6.69 -14.22
CA GLY A 63 18.40 -6.73 -14.79
C GLY A 63 18.78 -8.05 -15.45
N ASN A 64 18.46 -9.18 -14.80
CA ASN A 64 18.72 -10.52 -15.30
C ASN A 64 17.48 -11.25 -15.86
N ASN A 65 16.37 -10.55 -16.05
CA ASN A 65 15.10 -11.14 -16.47
C ASN A 65 14.59 -12.25 -15.52
N GLY A 66 14.77 -12.08 -14.21
CA GLY A 66 14.42 -13.09 -13.21
C GLY A 66 13.56 -12.60 -12.05
N MET A 67 13.26 -11.29 -11.95
CA MET A 67 12.57 -10.70 -10.82
C MET A 67 11.35 -9.89 -11.26
N PRO A 68 10.15 -10.48 -11.32
CA PRO A 68 8.91 -9.75 -11.56
C PRO A 68 8.47 -8.98 -10.29
N CYS A 69 7.58 -8.00 -10.43
CA CYS A 69 6.98 -7.30 -9.28
C CYS A 69 6.26 -8.28 -8.34
N SER A 70 5.61 -9.29 -8.92
CA SER A 70 4.90 -10.35 -8.20
C SER A 70 5.79 -11.25 -7.33
N ALA A 71 7.12 -11.20 -7.47
CA ALA A 71 8.02 -11.94 -6.58
C ALA A 71 7.93 -11.45 -5.13
N CYS A 72 7.77 -10.12 -4.94
CA CYS A 72 7.68 -9.49 -3.62
C CYS A 72 6.26 -9.01 -3.27
N HIS A 73 5.36 -8.93 -4.23
CA HIS A 73 3.97 -8.49 -4.03
C HIS A 73 3.01 -9.54 -4.58
N ARG A 74 2.93 -10.67 -3.86
CA ARG A 74 2.21 -11.89 -4.30
C ARG A 74 0.70 -11.75 -4.07
N PRO A 75 -0.15 -12.01 -5.08
CA PRO A 75 -1.61 -11.96 -4.92
C PRO A 75 -2.12 -12.82 -3.77
N GLU A 76 -1.61 -14.05 -3.64
CA GLU A 76 -1.97 -15.01 -2.60
C GLU A 76 -1.53 -14.58 -1.19
N ALA A 77 -0.58 -13.66 -1.09
CA ALA A 77 -0.09 -13.06 0.15
C ALA A 77 -0.72 -11.66 0.42
N GLY A 78 -1.88 -11.38 -0.15
CA GLY A 78 -2.52 -10.07 -0.04
C GLY A 78 -1.77 -8.97 -0.78
N TRP A 79 -1.11 -9.31 -1.90
CA TRP A 79 -0.26 -8.39 -2.69
C TRP A 79 0.89 -7.80 -1.89
N ALA A 80 1.39 -8.55 -0.92
CA ALA A 80 2.54 -8.27 -0.06
C ALA A 80 3.50 -9.46 -0.09
N ILE A 81 4.41 -9.52 0.87
CA ILE A 81 5.24 -10.69 1.14
C ILE A 81 4.97 -11.21 2.54
N GLN A 82 4.97 -12.53 2.73
CA GLN A 82 4.78 -13.17 4.05
C GLN A 82 6.10 -13.53 4.74
N ASP A 83 7.23 -13.24 4.10
CA ASP A 83 8.54 -13.32 4.72
C ASP A 83 8.83 -12.03 5.51
N LYS A 84 9.64 -12.11 6.57
CA LYS A 84 9.95 -10.92 7.41
C LYS A 84 10.57 -9.80 6.59
N ILE A 85 11.54 -10.15 5.73
CA ILE A 85 12.19 -9.22 4.80
C ILE A 85 12.05 -9.72 3.36
N SER A 86 12.08 -8.79 2.42
CA SER A 86 11.89 -9.10 1.01
C SER A 86 13.11 -9.75 0.39
N PHE A 87 12.89 -10.55 -0.64
CA PHE A 87 13.95 -10.95 -1.54
C PHE A 87 14.54 -9.71 -2.22
N GLY A 88 15.81 -9.82 -2.57
CA GLY A 88 16.48 -8.85 -3.41
C GLY A 88 16.66 -9.36 -4.84
N TYR A 89 17.23 -8.53 -5.69
CA TYR A 89 17.80 -8.95 -6.97
C TYR A 89 18.80 -10.12 -6.71
N PRO A 90 18.93 -11.10 -7.60
CA PRO A 90 19.81 -12.25 -7.38
C PRO A 90 21.19 -11.89 -6.84
N GLY A 91 21.57 -12.49 -5.72
CA GLY A 91 22.78 -12.15 -4.99
C GLY A 91 22.63 -11.00 -3.99
N THR A 92 21.41 -10.53 -3.73
CA THR A 92 21.11 -9.54 -2.68
C THR A 92 19.92 -9.99 -1.83
N THR A 93 19.78 -9.44 -0.62
CA THR A 93 18.61 -9.58 0.24
C THR A 93 18.24 -8.19 0.75
N HIS A 94 16.95 -7.87 0.75
CA HIS A 94 16.49 -6.61 1.30
C HIS A 94 16.51 -6.64 2.84
N TRP A 95 16.37 -5.49 3.48
CA TRP A 95 16.28 -5.36 4.95
C TRP A 95 14.91 -4.86 5.40
N ARG A 96 13.95 -4.77 4.48
CA ARG A 96 12.59 -4.33 4.74
C ARG A 96 11.59 -5.33 4.20
N ASN A 97 10.43 -5.37 4.84
CA ASN A 97 9.27 -6.07 4.35
C ASN A 97 8.62 -5.32 3.17
N SER A 98 8.08 -6.05 2.18
CA SER A 98 7.30 -5.47 1.08
C SER A 98 5.85 -5.26 1.50
N GLN A 99 5.43 -4.01 1.53
CA GLN A 99 4.04 -3.62 1.82
C GLN A 99 3.09 -4.12 0.74
N THR A 100 1.82 -4.32 1.11
CA THR A 100 0.78 -4.55 0.12
C THR A 100 0.64 -3.40 -0.86
N ILE A 101 0.33 -3.72 -2.11
CA ILE A 101 -0.02 -2.73 -3.14
C ILE A 101 -1.53 -2.49 -3.24
N ILE A 102 -2.35 -3.22 -2.46
CA ILE A 102 -3.77 -2.90 -2.34
C ILE A 102 -3.92 -1.48 -1.80
N ASN A 103 -4.76 -0.70 -2.47
CA ASN A 103 -5.00 0.71 -2.15
C ASN A 103 -3.76 1.62 -2.30
N SER A 104 -2.69 1.17 -2.96
CA SER A 104 -1.48 1.98 -3.16
C SER A 104 -1.74 3.27 -3.97
N ALA A 105 -2.79 3.28 -4.79
CA ALA A 105 -3.21 4.44 -5.58
C ALA A 105 -3.58 5.69 -4.75
N TYR A 106 -3.94 5.52 -3.48
CA TYR A 106 -4.37 6.63 -2.62
C TYR A 106 -3.22 7.30 -1.86
N TYR A 107 -2.02 6.69 -1.85
CA TYR A 107 -0.90 7.26 -1.12
C TYR A 107 -0.28 8.46 -1.82
N GLY A 108 -0.03 9.52 -1.06
CA GLY A 108 0.84 10.62 -1.47
C GLY A 108 2.33 10.33 -1.32
N LYS A 109 2.68 9.26 -0.59
CA LYS A 109 4.05 8.84 -0.33
C LYS A 109 4.14 7.31 -0.35
N LEU A 110 4.96 6.77 -1.22
CA LEU A 110 5.19 5.34 -1.40
C LEU A 110 6.55 4.92 -0.83
N PHE A 111 6.73 3.62 -0.57
CA PHE A 111 7.80 3.04 0.23
C PHE A 111 7.75 3.44 1.72
N TRP A 112 8.49 2.72 2.56
CA TRP A 112 8.57 2.97 4.00
C TRP A 112 9.14 4.35 4.37
N ALA A 113 10.02 4.89 3.54
CA ALA A 113 10.62 6.22 3.70
C ALA A 113 9.97 7.29 2.80
N GLY A 114 8.87 7.00 2.12
CA GLY A 114 8.16 7.96 1.28
C GLY A 114 8.98 8.50 0.11
N SER A 115 9.81 7.66 -0.50
CA SER A 115 10.75 8.08 -1.53
C SER A 115 10.12 8.31 -2.90
N SER A 116 8.91 7.84 -3.15
CA SER A 116 8.14 8.13 -4.37
C SER A 116 6.81 8.80 -4.04
N LYS A 117 6.30 9.61 -4.96
CA LYS A 117 5.04 10.35 -4.81
C LYS A 117 3.96 9.92 -5.79
N SER A 118 4.25 8.98 -6.66
CA SER A 118 3.30 8.40 -7.61
C SER A 118 3.62 6.95 -7.88
N LEU A 119 2.64 6.18 -8.36
CA LEU A 119 2.85 4.77 -8.74
C LEU A 119 3.84 4.63 -9.89
N GLU A 120 3.81 5.53 -10.88
CA GLU A 120 4.75 5.55 -11.99
C GLU A 120 6.20 5.74 -11.51
N GLY A 121 6.40 6.68 -10.58
CA GLY A 121 7.70 6.93 -9.96
C GLY A 121 8.15 5.79 -9.07
N GLN A 122 7.22 5.11 -8.42
CA GLN A 122 7.49 3.93 -7.61
C GLN A 122 7.90 2.75 -8.50
N ALA A 123 7.14 2.45 -9.56
CA ALA A 123 7.46 1.40 -10.52
C ALA A 123 8.85 1.58 -11.14
N ARG A 124 9.18 2.82 -11.54
CA ARG A 124 10.53 3.17 -12.00
C ARG A 124 11.60 2.87 -10.95
N SER A 125 11.35 3.30 -9.70
CA SER A 125 12.32 3.12 -8.62
C SER A 125 12.51 1.64 -8.26
N ALA A 126 11.46 0.83 -8.33
CA ALA A 126 11.52 -0.61 -8.09
C ALA A 126 12.24 -1.34 -9.22
N ALA A 127 11.89 -1.06 -10.49
CA ALA A 127 12.52 -1.71 -11.64
C ALA A 127 14.02 -1.43 -11.73
N ARG A 128 14.45 -0.20 -11.39
CA ARG A 128 15.87 0.24 -11.47
C ARG A 128 16.67 0.08 -10.20
N GLY A 129 15.99 -0.15 -9.07
CA GLY A 129 16.67 -0.25 -7.77
C GLY A 129 17.64 -1.44 -7.73
N GLY A 130 18.90 -1.19 -7.35
CA GLY A 130 19.96 -2.21 -7.36
C GLY A 130 19.66 -3.45 -6.49
N VAL A 131 18.84 -3.28 -5.46
CA VAL A 131 18.40 -4.37 -4.58
C VAL A 131 17.09 -5.01 -5.07
N ALA A 132 16.29 -4.29 -5.87
CA ALA A 132 14.98 -4.77 -6.34
C ALA A 132 15.07 -5.33 -7.77
N GLY A 133 14.75 -4.55 -8.79
CA GLY A 133 14.78 -4.99 -10.18
C GLY A 133 16.17 -4.95 -10.83
N ASN A 134 17.01 -4.01 -10.43
CA ASN A 134 18.35 -3.75 -11.00
C ASN A 134 18.35 -3.61 -12.53
N GLY A 135 17.28 -3.06 -13.10
CA GLY A 135 17.13 -2.86 -14.54
C GLY A 135 17.76 -1.58 -15.05
N GLU A 136 18.20 -1.59 -16.31
CA GLU A 136 18.68 -0.44 -17.03
C GLU A 136 17.72 -0.09 -18.18
N ASP A 137 17.46 1.19 -18.41
CA ASP A 137 16.41 1.66 -19.31
C ASP A 137 16.58 1.08 -20.73
N ASP A 138 17.75 1.24 -21.35
CA ASP A 138 18.03 0.78 -22.71
C ASP A 138 17.88 -0.74 -22.87
N MET A 139 18.29 -1.48 -21.86
CA MET A 139 18.16 -2.94 -21.83
C MET A 139 16.71 -3.37 -21.73
N MET A 140 15.93 -2.75 -20.87
CA MET A 140 14.51 -3.04 -20.69
C MET A 140 13.73 -2.72 -21.98
N GLU A 141 13.96 -1.57 -22.59
CA GLU A 141 13.32 -1.16 -23.85
C GLU A 141 13.68 -2.11 -25.00
N SER A 142 14.94 -2.49 -25.10
CA SER A 142 15.40 -3.45 -26.11
C SER A 142 14.71 -4.81 -25.94
N ARG A 143 14.62 -5.32 -24.71
CA ARG A 143 13.93 -6.59 -24.45
C ARG A 143 12.45 -6.53 -24.81
N LEU A 144 11.75 -5.48 -24.40
CA LEU A 144 10.35 -5.25 -24.77
C LEU A 144 10.19 -5.21 -26.30
N ALA A 145 11.12 -4.53 -27.01
CA ALA A 145 11.09 -4.41 -28.46
C ALA A 145 11.35 -5.73 -29.19
N PHE A 146 12.10 -6.66 -28.60
CA PHE A 146 12.33 -7.99 -29.20
C PHE A 146 11.16 -8.94 -29.06
N VAL A 147 10.18 -8.65 -28.19
CA VAL A 147 8.98 -9.46 -28.04
C VAL A 147 7.85 -8.84 -28.88
N PRO A 148 7.41 -9.52 -29.96
CA PRO A 148 6.40 -8.95 -30.89
C PRO A 148 5.11 -8.52 -30.20
N GLU A 149 4.63 -9.30 -29.24
CA GLU A 149 3.41 -9.00 -28.48
C GLU A 149 3.53 -7.69 -27.70
N TYR A 150 4.67 -7.41 -27.03
CA TYR A 150 4.89 -6.14 -26.36
C TYR A 150 4.94 -4.98 -27.34
N ARG A 151 5.64 -5.11 -28.48
CA ARG A 151 5.67 -4.06 -29.51
C ARG A 151 4.29 -3.69 -30.01
N GLU A 152 3.45 -4.70 -30.29
CA GLU A 152 2.07 -4.47 -30.72
C GLU A 152 1.27 -3.74 -29.65
N ARG A 153 1.28 -4.23 -28.42
CA ARG A 153 0.55 -3.63 -27.31
C ARG A 153 1.00 -2.19 -26.99
N PHE A 154 2.30 -1.91 -27.02
CA PHE A 154 2.79 -0.54 -26.80
C PHE A 154 2.37 0.40 -27.93
N ARG A 155 2.32 -0.08 -29.16
CA ARG A 155 1.81 0.71 -30.29
C ARG A 155 0.32 1.01 -30.10
N ASP A 156 -0.47 0.01 -29.77
CA ASP A 156 -1.91 0.15 -29.64
C ASP A 156 -2.30 1.07 -28.46
N VAL A 157 -1.58 0.98 -27.35
CA VAL A 157 -1.91 1.73 -26.12
C VAL A 157 -1.32 3.13 -26.11
N PHE A 158 -0.09 3.30 -26.63
CA PHE A 158 0.65 4.55 -26.50
C PHE A 158 1.07 5.18 -27.83
N GLY A 159 0.91 4.47 -28.95
CA GLY A 159 1.42 4.91 -30.26
C GLY A 159 2.94 4.72 -30.42
N ASP A 160 3.56 3.90 -29.58
CA ASP A 160 5.01 3.70 -29.58
C ASP A 160 5.44 2.73 -30.70
N ASP A 161 6.27 3.16 -31.61
CA ASP A 161 6.95 2.23 -32.55
C ASP A 161 8.05 1.42 -31.86
N TRP A 162 8.64 1.99 -30.80
CA TRP A 162 9.60 1.35 -29.90
C TRP A 162 9.13 1.48 -28.44
N PRO A 163 8.95 0.34 -27.72
CA PRO A 163 8.49 0.38 -26.34
C PRO A 163 9.35 1.25 -25.43
N SER A 164 8.73 2.12 -24.65
CA SER A 164 9.39 3.01 -23.72
C SER A 164 9.19 2.53 -22.27
N VAL A 165 10.25 2.51 -21.48
CA VAL A 165 10.13 2.17 -20.03
C VAL A 165 9.23 3.15 -19.30
N ARG A 166 9.17 4.43 -19.72
CA ARG A 166 8.23 5.40 -19.14
C ARG A 166 6.79 4.91 -19.30
N HIS A 167 6.42 4.46 -20.48
CA HIS A 167 5.09 3.93 -20.76
C HIS A 167 4.85 2.57 -20.08
N ALA A 168 5.89 1.73 -19.92
CA ALA A 168 5.81 0.51 -19.13
C ALA A 168 5.42 0.84 -17.67
N TYR A 169 6.05 1.83 -17.04
CA TYR A 169 5.71 2.25 -15.69
C TYR A 169 4.30 2.85 -15.59
N MET A 170 3.86 3.58 -16.61
CA MET A 170 2.49 4.09 -16.69
C MET A 170 1.45 2.96 -16.79
N ALA A 171 1.75 1.91 -17.55
CA ALA A 171 0.89 0.74 -17.66
C ALA A 171 0.83 -0.04 -16.34
N ILE A 172 1.97 -0.31 -15.71
CA ILE A 172 2.03 -0.97 -14.39
C ILE A 172 1.21 -0.17 -13.37
N ALA A 173 1.39 1.15 -13.30
CA ALA A 173 0.64 2.03 -12.42
C ALA A 173 -0.88 1.99 -12.70
N ALA A 174 -1.29 1.88 -13.97
CA ALA A 174 -2.70 1.70 -14.33
C ALA A 174 -3.25 0.37 -13.81
N PHE A 175 -2.50 -0.72 -13.90
CA PHE A 175 -2.89 -1.99 -13.30
C PHE A 175 -2.99 -1.90 -11.78
N GLU A 176 -1.98 -1.34 -11.10
CA GLU A 176 -1.99 -1.19 -9.63
C GLU A 176 -3.18 -0.34 -9.14
N ARG A 177 -3.64 0.64 -9.91
CA ARG A 177 -4.84 1.44 -9.60
C ARG A 177 -6.14 0.62 -9.63
N THR A 178 -6.16 -0.55 -10.24
CA THR A 178 -7.31 -1.45 -10.17
C THR A 178 -7.34 -2.27 -8.87
N LEU A 179 -6.22 -2.34 -8.17
CA LEU A 179 -6.09 -3.11 -6.93
C LEU A 179 -6.57 -2.26 -5.74
N VAL A 180 -7.86 -2.02 -5.70
CA VAL A 180 -8.51 -1.22 -4.65
C VAL A 180 -9.56 -2.03 -3.92
N GLN A 181 -9.75 -1.69 -2.64
CA GLN A 181 -10.76 -2.27 -1.79
C GLN A 181 -11.48 -1.15 -1.04
N THR A 182 -12.67 -0.81 -1.55
CA THR A 182 -13.47 0.34 -1.12
C THR A 182 -14.82 -0.04 -0.51
N ASP A 183 -15.15 -1.35 -0.52
CA ASP A 183 -16.44 -1.88 -0.08
C ASP A 183 -16.24 -2.91 1.04
N THR A 184 -15.45 -2.52 2.06
CA THR A 184 -15.29 -3.34 3.26
C THR A 184 -16.44 -3.06 4.24
N PRO A 185 -16.73 -3.98 5.18
CA PRO A 185 -17.71 -3.69 6.24
C PRO A 185 -17.42 -2.39 7.00
N PHE A 186 -16.14 -2.01 7.15
CA PHE A 186 -15.77 -0.71 7.71
C PHE A 186 -16.24 0.45 6.81
N ASP A 187 -16.07 0.35 5.50
CA ASP A 187 -16.51 1.38 4.56
C ASP A 187 -18.04 1.52 4.56
N GLU A 188 -18.77 0.41 4.58
CA GLU A 188 -20.22 0.39 4.65
C GLU A 188 -20.70 1.03 5.97
N TYR A 189 -20.11 0.67 7.09
CA TYR A 189 -20.37 1.30 8.37
C TYR A 189 -20.13 2.81 8.33
N MET A 190 -19.00 3.25 7.79
CA MET A 190 -18.68 4.68 7.69
C MET A 190 -19.60 5.44 6.73
N ARG A 191 -20.27 4.76 5.80
CA ARG A 191 -21.30 5.32 4.92
C ARG A 191 -22.70 5.36 5.55
N GLY A 192 -22.89 4.79 6.73
CA GLY A 192 -24.13 4.85 7.48
C GLY A 192 -24.85 3.51 7.68
N ASP A 193 -24.29 2.39 7.23
CA ASP A 193 -24.83 1.07 7.49
C ASP A 193 -24.41 0.58 8.90
N ASP A 194 -25.32 0.72 9.86
CA ASP A 194 -25.06 0.32 11.24
C ASP A 194 -24.90 -1.20 11.43
N ASP A 195 -25.43 -1.99 10.52
CA ASP A 195 -25.39 -3.46 10.59
C ASP A 195 -24.12 -4.04 9.95
N ALA A 196 -23.32 -3.22 9.27
CA ALA A 196 -22.10 -3.67 8.60
C ALA A 196 -21.01 -4.15 9.55
N LEU A 197 -21.01 -3.67 10.81
CA LEU A 197 -20.08 -4.12 11.86
C LEU A 197 -20.83 -4.81 13.00
N SER A 198 -20.26 -5.89 13.51
CA SER A 198 -20.74 -6.52 14.76
C SER A 198 -20.51 -5.58 15.95
N ASP A 199 -21.24 -5.83 17.06
CA ASP A 199 -21.07 -5.04 18.28
C ASP A 199 -19.64 -5.11 18.82
N GLN A 200 -18.96 -6.25 18.71
CA GLN A 200 -17.55 -6.38 19.09
C GLN A 200 -16.62 -5.51 18.20
N GLN A 201 -16.90 -5.43 16.90
CA GLN A 201 -16.12 -4.59 15.99
C GLN A 201 -16.37 -3.10 16.28
N LYS A 202 -17.59 -2.70 16.59
CA LYS A 202 -17.93 -1.34 17.01
C LYS A 202 -17.20 -0.95 18.29
N GLN A 203 -17.21 -1.83 19.32
CA GLN A 203 -16.45 -1.63 20.54
C GLN A 203 -14.94 -1.51 20.28
N GLY A 204 -14.40 -2.32 19.35
CA GLY A 204 -13.01 -2.21 18.92
C GLY A 204 -12.72 -0.87 18.25
N LEU A 205 -13.64 -0.38 17.43
CA LEU A 205 -13.51 0.92 16.76
C LEU A 205 -13.58 2.08 17.78
N GLU A 206 -14.45 2.01 18.78
CA GLU A 206 -14.50 2.97 19.89
C GLU A 206 -13.18 3.03 20.67
N LEU A 207 -12.60 1.86 20.99
CA LEU A 207 -11.30 1.78 21.64
C LEU A 207 -10.20 2.38 20.76
N PHE A 208 -10.19 2.05 19.47
CA PHE A 208 -9.23 2.54 18.48
C PHE A 208 -9.25 4.07 18.36
N ALA A 209 -10.43 4.65 18.28
CA ALA A 209 -10.61 6.10 18.16
C ALA A 209 -10.48 6.84 19.52
N GLY A 210 -10.83 6.17 20.60
CA GLY A 210 -10.85 6.73 21.95
C GLY A 210 -9.60 6.38 22.76
N LYS A 211 -9.75 5.48 23.74
CA LYS A 211 -8.73 5.19 24.76
C LYS A 211 -7.37 4.78 24.19
N ALA A 212 -7.35 4.00 23.10
CA ALA A 212 -6.10 3.54 22.49
C ALA A 212 -5.42 4.62 21.64
N ASN A 213 -6.11 5.71 21.30
CA ASN A 213 -5.59 6.87 20.55
C ASN A 213 -4.91 6.54 19.22
N CYS A 214 -5.32 5.45 18.55
CA CYS A 214 -4.72 5.02 17.30
C CYS A 214 -4.99 6.00 16.15
N THR A 215 -6.12 6.73 16.21
CA THR A 215 -6.51 7.74 15.22
C THR A 215 -5.59 8.96 15.18
N SER A 216 -4.73 9.17 16.19
CA SER A 216 -3.72 10.22 16.14
C SER A 216 -2.74 10.07 14.96
N CYS A 217 -2.53 8.82 14.51
CA CYS A 217 -1.67 8.48 13.37
C CYS A 217 -2.46 7.81 12.24
N HIS A 218 -3.41 6.94 12.57
CA HIS A 218 -4.19 6.14 11.64
C HIS A 218 -5.57 6.76 11.40
N THR A 219 -5.60 7.86 10.67
CA THR A 219 -6.78 8.71 10.41
C THR A 219 -7.12 8.80 8.92
N GLY A 220 -8.25 9.43 8.61
CA GLY A 220 -8.76 9.62 7.27
C GLY A 220 -9.26 8.33 6.62
N PRO A 221 -9.67 8.40 5.35
CA PRO A 221 -10.22 7.25 4.64
C PRO A 221 -9.19 6.14 4.42
N LEU A 222 -7.90 6.46 4.32
CA LEU A 222 -6.82 5.49 4.15
C LEU A 222 -6.27 4.94 5.47
N LEU A 223 -6.77 5.40 6.62
CA LEU A 223 -6.28 5.04 7.97
C LEU A 223 -4.77 5.28 8.12
N THR A 224 -4.32 6.46 7.68
CA THR A 224 -2.95 6.96 7.83
C THR A 224 -2.90 8.47 7.64
N ASN A 225 -2.06 9.15 8.41
CA ASN A 225 -1.70 10.56 8.19
C ASN A 225 -0.43 10.72 7.34
N GLU A 226 0.19 9.61 6.90
CA GLU A 226 1.47 9.55 6.18
C GLU A 226 2.60 10.36 6.83
N ALA A 227 2.51 10.66 8.13
CA ALA A 227 3.58 11.26 8.90
C ALA A 227 4.68 10.22 9.21
N TYR A 228 5.78 10.68 9.81
CA TYR A 228 6.94 9.83 10.08
C TYR A 228 7.24 9.78 11.58
N TYR A 229 7.34 8.55 12.10
CA TYR A 229 7.65 8.32 13.51
C TYR A 229 8.72 7.25 13.67
N ASN A 230 9.52 7.39 14.72
CA ASN A 230 10.39 6.34 15.23
C ASN A 230 9.70 5.70 16.43
N LEU A 231 9.25 4.47 16.25
CA LEU A 231 8.49 3.73 17.27
C LEU A 231 9.37 2.74 18.05
N GLY A 232 10.67 2.65 17.74
CA GLY A 232 11.56 1.70 18.40
C GLY A 232 11.25 0.23 18.05
N VAL A 233 10.77 -0.04 16.83
CA VAL A 233 10.54 -1.42 16.38
C VAL A 233 11.83 -2.22 16.51
N PRO A 234 11.81 -3.41 17.13
CA PRO A 234 12.99 -4.26 17.26
C PRO A 234 13.65 -4.56 15.91
N ARG A 235 14.96 -4.72 15.91
CA ARG A 235 15.70 -5.15 14.73
C ARG A 235 15.20 -6.50 14.23
N TYR A 236 15.33 -6.76 12.93
CA TYR A 236 15.16 -8.08 12.35
C TYR A 236 16.02 -9.12 13.09
N ASP A 237 15.37 -10.15 13.62
CA ASP A 237 16.00 -11.15 14.50
C ASP A 237 17.05 -12.02 13.77
N GLY A 238 16.89 -12.24 12.46
CA GLY A 238 17.89 -12.92 11.62
C GLY A 238 19.05 -12.04 11.18
N TRP A 239 19.18 -10.80 11.65
CA TRP A 239 20.16 -9.85 11.13
C TRP A 239 21.61 -10.30 11.26
N GLU A 240 21.97 -10.89 12.39
CA GLU A 240 23.36 -11.29 12.64
C GLU A 240 23.79 -12.53 11.82
N GLU A 241 22.84 -13.35 11.38
CA GLU A 241 23.02 -14.53 10.53
C GLU A 241 22.85 -14.24 9.04
N ASP A 242 22.26 -13.08 8.67
CA ASP A 242 22.02 -12.70 7.27
C ASP A 242 23.11 -11.77 6.75
N GLU A 243 24.26 -12.35 6.44
CA GLU A 243 25.40 -11.61 5.89
C GLU A 243 25.05 -10.88 4.59
N LEU A 244 24.15 -11.46 3.80
CA LEU A 244 23.75 -10.89 2.51
C LEU A 244 22.91 -9.62 2.71
N ALA A 245 21.95 -9.64 3.63
CA ALA A 245 21.19 -8.45 4.01
C ALA A 245 22.10 -7.35 4.57
N GLN A 246 23.09 -7.72 5.40
CA GLN A 246 24.04 -6.77 5.96
C GLN A 246 24.90 -6.08 4.88
N ILE A 247 25.44 -6.86 3.94
CA ILE A 247 26.27 -6.31 2.85
C ILE A 247 25.43 -5.41 1.97
N THR A 248 24.24 -5.86 1.56
CA THR A 248 23.32 -5.09 0.73
C THR A 248 22.91 -3.79 1.40
N PHE A 249 22.58 -3.84 2.68
CA PHE A 249 22.22 -2.66 3.48
C PHE A 249 23.35 -1.63 3.52
N ARG A 250 24.59 -2.07 3.80
CA ARG A 250 25.75 -1.18 3.85
C ARG A 250 26.07 -0.58 2.50
N PHE A 251 26.00 -1.40 1.44
CA PHE A 251 26.18 -0.92 0.06
C PHE A 251 25.19 0.18 -0.30
N GLU A 252 23.91 -0.05 0.00
CA GLU A 252 22.86 0.95 -0.28
C GLU A 252 23.05 2.23 0.56
N LEU A 253 23.47 2.15 1.81
CA LEU A 253 23.80 3.32 2.62
C LEU A 253 24.91 4.14 1.96
N LEU A 254 25.99 3.48 1.52
CA LEU A 254 27.09 4.13 0.81
C LEU A 254 26.61 4.75 -0.50
N ALA A 255 25.86 4.02 -1.31
CA ALA A 255 25.30 4.49 -2.58
C ALA A 255 24.37 5.70 -2.43
N LYS A 256 23.72 5.84 -1.28
CA LYS A 256 22.90 7.01 -0.93
C LYS A 256 23.69 8.15 -0.26
N GLY A 257 25.01 8.07 -0.23
CA GLY A 257 25.88 9.14 0.27
C GLY A 257 26.00 9.18 1.81
N VAL A 258 25.73 8.08 2.51
CA VAL A 258 26.08 7.95 3.93
C VAL A 258 27.59 7.72 4.03
N THR A 259 28.28 8.47 4.88
CA THR A 259 29.72 8.36 5.03
C THR A 259 30.12 6.99 5.60
N GLU A 260 31.32 6.51 5.29
CA GLU A 260 31.83 5.24 5.73
C GLU A 260 31.82 5.10 7.26
N GLU A 261 32.22 6.15 7.96
CA GLU A 261 32.15 6.18 9.43
C GLU A 261 30.76 5.89 9.97
N LYS A 262 29.73 6.43 9.33
CA LYS A 262 28.34 6.25 9.74
C LYS A 262 27.80 4.88 9.32
N TYR A 263 27.95 4.47 8.06
CA TYR A 263 27.34 3.22 7.60
C TYR A 263 27.96 1.98 8.28
N ARG A 264 29.20 2.05 8.70
CA ARG A 264 29.82 0.97 9.48
C ARG A 264 29.23 0.81 10.88
N LYS A 265 28.68 1.87 11.45
CA LYS A 265 28.05 1.89 12.79
C LYS A 265 26.58 1.52 12.76
N TYR A 266 25.90 1.74 11.63
CA TYR A 266 24.47 1.43 11.56
C TYR A 266 24.26 -0.08 11.49
N LYS A 267 23.48 -0.56 12.47
CA LYS A 267 22.98 -1.93 12.53
C LYS A 267 21.45 -1.96 12.33
N ASP A 268 20.80 -0.83 12.50
CA ASP A 268 19.36 -0.66 12.37
C ASP A 268 19.04 0.18 11.14
N ASP A 269 17.87 -0.10 10.54
CA ASP A 269 17.39 0.68 9.40
C ASP A 269 17.25 2.16 9.77
N PRO A 270 17.97 3.07 9.11
CA PRO A 270 17.90 4.49 9.42
C PRO A 270 16.58 5.17 9.00
N GLY A 271 15.64 4.43 8.39
CA GLY A 271 14.33 4.94 8.02
C GLY A 271 14.39 6.14 7.07
N LEU A 272 13.72 7.22 7.43
CA LEU A 272 13.66 8.46 6.64
C LEU A 272 15.02 9.13 6.46
N TYR A 273 15.95 8.96 7.42
CA TYR A 273 17.34 9.45 7.30
C TYR A 273 18.02 8.97 6.02
N PHE A 274 17.69 7.77 5.55
CA PHE A 274 18.20 7.22 4.30
C PHE A 274 18.01 8.18 3.11
N ARG A 275 16.96 8.98 3.18
CA ARG A 275 16.58 9.97 2.16
C ARG A 275 17.02 11.40 2.51
N THR A 276 16.75 11.83 3.75
CA THR A 276 16.92 13.25 4.14
C THR A 276 18.34 13.59 4.62
N LYS A 277 19.09 12.61 5.13
CA LYS A 277 20.37 12.79 5.81
C LYS A 277 20.29 13.68 7.06
N GLN A 278 19.09 13.95 7.57
CA GLN A 278 18.89 14.73 8.80
C GLN A 278 18.85 13.79 10.00
N GLU A 279 19.68 14.06 11.02
CA GLU A 279 19.76 13.20 12.23
C GLU A 279 18.40 13.09 12.95
N ALA A 280 17.59 14.16 12.93
CA ALA A 280 16.24 14.15 13.48
C ALA A 280 15.30 13.13 12.81
N ASP A 281 15.65 12.60 11.63
CA ASP A 281 14.84 11.65 10.89
C ASP A 281 15.31 10.20 11.02
N LEU A 282 16.31 9.97 11.86
CA LEU A 282 16.87 8.65 12.09
C LEU A 282 15.83 7.67 12.67
N GLY A 283 15.67 6.53 12.01
CA GLY A 283 14.74 5.48 12.44
C GLY A 283 13.26 5.82 12.29
N LYS A 284 12.90 6.91 11.61
CA LYS A 284 11.50 7.25 11.32
C LYS A 284 11.01 6.54 10.08
N PHE A 285 9.80 6.03 10.16
CA PHE A 285 9.08 5.40 9.05
C PHE A 285 7.73 6.07 8.83
N ARG A 286 7.26 6.07 7.60
CA ARG A 286 5.94 6.55 7.26
C ARG A 286 4.87 5.67 7.92
N VAL A 287 3.86 6.29 8.51
CA VAL A 287 2.67 5.58 9.02
C VAL A 287 2.02 4.84 7.86
N PRO A 288 1.94 3.50 7.88
CA PRO A 288 1.25 2.73 6.86
C PRO A 288 -0.27 2.83 7.03
N SER A 289 -1.01 2.54 5.96
CA SER A 289 -2.45 2.29 6.09
C SER A 289 -2.71 1.03 6.91
N LEU A 290 -3.81 1.03 7.66
CA LEU A 290 -4.31 -0.19 8.32
C LEU A 290 -5.33 -0.94 7.47
N ARG A 291 -5.60 -0.47 6.27
CA ARG A 291 -6.48 -1.18 5.36
C ARG A 291 -5.85 -2.48 4.91
N TYR A 292 -6.64 -3.54 4.85
CA TYR A 292 -6.23 -4.86 4.39
C TYR A 292 -5.21 -5.59 5.29
N THR A 293 -4.83 -5.05 6.45
CA THR A 293 -3.77 -5.59 7.30
C THR A 293 -4.01 -7.02 7.78
N LYS A 294 -5.26 -7.47 7.85
CA LYS A 294 -5.59 -8.87 8.21
C LYS A 294 -4.87 -9.91 7.33
N TYR A 295 -4.54 -9.56 6.10
CA TYR A 295 -4.02 -10.49 5.09
C TYR A 295 -2.53 -10.30 4.78
N THR A 296 -1.87 -9.30 5.40
CA THR A 296 -0.53 -8.85 5.03
C THR A 296 0.47 -8.95 6.16
N PHE A 297 0.39 -10.04 6.91
CA PHE A 297 1.41 -10.39 7.90
C PHE A 297 2.72 -10.83 7.20
N PRO A 298 3.91 -10.70 7.85
CA PRO A 298 4.16 -10.09 9.16
C PRO A 298 4.16 -8.56 9.11
N TYR A 299 4.12 -7.91 10.26
CA TYR A 299 3.93 -6.47 10.40
C TYR A 299 5.23 -5.73 10.70
N MET A 300 5.15 -4.40 10.60
CA MET A 300 6.25 -3.43 10.70
C MET A 300 7.15 -3.43 9.45
N HIS A 301 8.05 -2.45 9.40
CA HIS A 301 8.92 -2.26 8.24
C HIS A 301 9.89 -3.42 7.96
N ASN A 302 10.12 -4.26 8.93
CA ASN A 302 11.03 -5.41 8.91
C ASN A 302 10.36 -6.74 9.28
N GLY A 303 9.03 -6.79 9.31
CA GLY A 303 8.27 -8.01 9.55
C GLY A 303 8.45 -8.62 10.96
N MET A 304 8.85 -7.83 11.95
CA MET A 304 9.17 -8.37 13.29
C MET A 304 7.96 -8.79 14.11
N LEU A 305 6.78 -8.30 13.80
CA LEU A 305 5.56 -8.67 14.52
C LEU A 305 4.71 -9.61 13.65
N GLU A 306 4.45 -10.81 14.16
CA GLU A 306 3.84 -11.87 13.35
C GLU A 306 2.30 -11.79 13.32
N THR A 307 1.70 -11.27 14.39
CA THR A 307 0.24 -11.21 14.53
C THR A 307 -0.25 -9.79 14.84
N LEU A 308 -1.51 -9.50 14.52
CA LEU A 308 -2.14 -8.24 14.95
C LEU A 308 -2.19 -8.10 16.48
N ARG A 309 -2.22 -9.22 17.22
CA ARG A 309 -2.11 -9.20 18.66
C ARG A 309 -0.75 -8.66 19.10
N ASP A 310 0.33 -9.11 18.48
CA ASP A 310 1.68 -8.65 18.79
C ASP A 310 1.83 -7.15 18.52
N VAL A 311 1.19 -6.67 17.43
CA VAL A 311 1.12 -5.22 17.12
C VAL A 311 0.43 -4.46 18.25
N VAL A 312 -0.74 -4.92 18.74
CA VAL A 312 -1.45 -4.26 19.82
C VAL A 312 -0.64 -4.30 21.13
N VAL A 313 0.01 -5.44 21.43
CA VAL A 313 0.89 -5.56 22.61
C VAL A 313 2.09 -4.64 22.50
N PHE A 314 2.67 -4.47 21.32
CA PHE A 314 3.80 -3.57 21.08
C PHE A 314 3.47 -2.10 21.40
N TYR A 315 2.22 -1.67 21.16
CA TYR A 315 1.77 -0.31 21.44
C TYR A 315 1.27 -0.10 22.88
N ASN A 316 1.12 -1.15 23.70
CA ASN A 316 0.62 -1.08 25.07
C ASN A 316 1.76 -0.91 26.07
#